data_ac49313102dfec270a979612a68006de
#
_entry.id   ac49313102dfec270a979612a68006de
#
_cell.length_a   1.000
_cell.length_b   1.000
_cell.length_c   1.000
_cell.angle_alpha   90.00
_cell.angle_beta   90.00
_cell.angle_gamma   90.00
#
_symmetry.space_group_name_H-M   'P 1'
#
loop_
_entity.id
_entity.type
_entity.pdbx_description
1 polymer ?
#
loop_
_entity_poly.entity_id
_entity_poly.type
_entity_poly.pdbx_seq_one_letter_code
_entity_poly.pdbx_strand_id
1 'polypeptide(L)'
;MSARVALDPLEAGVFGWFQWPPGRGRANAGVIVDPDGITLVDTLMTPEQWAPFAGEVEEIGLPVRRTVLTSSSVEFAGGTGRFKLAAIYGSAQASLHLDQPPNLESWQALYPEQAEGFAEVETRPVSHVVTSDVQLTPSTAVLTTGGQMSENLVALVEGAHMLFAGAMCSFGVTPLCWQGDPAGWADELDRLAELAPIIVPGHGPIGGVEDLRDQQAYLRACVAARGDPSTLPPGPWDLWADREHDVINVERAEMLAHGDSGIPPSMLRLAGLA
;
A
#
# COMPACT_ATOMS: atom_id res chain seq x y z
N MET A 1 14.95 -8.39 -24.16
CA MET A 1 13.59 -8.97 -24.08
C MET A 1 12.94 -8.32 -22.86
N SER A 2 11.93 -7.48 -23.07
CA SER A 2 11.13 -6.97 -21.94
C SER A 2 10.43 -8.17 -21.32
N ALA A 3 10.60 -8.39 -20.00
CA ALA A 3 9.83 -9.40 -19.30
C ALA A 3 8.34 -9.04 -19.48
N ARG A 4 7.51 -10.01 -19.87
CA ARG A 4 6.06 -9.81 -19.93
C ARG A 4 5.60 -9.56 -18.48
N VAL A 5 5.02 -8.42 -18.25
CA VAL A 5 4.35 -8.14 -16.98
C VAL A 5 3.06 -8.96 -17.01
N ALA A 6 2.89 -9.88 -16.07
CA ALA A 6 1.77 -10.80 -16.00
C ALA A 6 1.41 -11.05 -14.53
N LEU A 7 0.24 -11.62 -14.29
CA LEU A 7 -0.12 -12.11 -12.97
C LEU A 7 0.81 -13.26 -12.57
N ASP A 8 1.50 -13.10 -11.45
CA ASP A 8 2.34 -14.15 -10.86
C ASP A 8 1.46 -15.08 -9.98
N PRO A 9 1.36 -16.37 -10.31
CA PRO A 9 0.64 -17.33 -9.50
C PRO A 9 1.37 -17.55 -8.17
N LEU A 10 0.69 -17.29 -7.05
CA LEU A 10 1.25 -17.45 -5.71
C LEU A 10 0.77 -18.75 -5.06
N GLU A 11 -0.52 -19.06 -5.22
CA GLU A 11 -1.19 -20.26 -4.76
C GLU A 11 -2.43 -20.50 -5.66
N ALA A 12 -3.10 -21.64 -5.51
CA ALA A 12 -4.30 -21.94 -6.29
C ALA A 12 -5.39 -20.87 -6.13
N GLY A 13 -5.69 -20.15 -7.21
CA GLY A 13 -6.66 -19.05 -7.20
C GLY A 13 -6.16 -17.74 -6.57
N VAL A 14 -4.85 -17.64 -6.24
CA VAL A 14 -4.26 -16.42 -5.64
C VAL A 14 -3.10 -15.97 -6.49
N PHE A 15 -3.11 -14.70 -6.91
CA PHE A 15 -2.10 -14.12 -7.78
C PHE A 15 -1.62 -12.78 -7.23
N GLY A 16 -0.36 -12.45 -7.50
CA GLY A 16 0.24 -11.13 -7.29
C GLY A 16 0.51 -10.41 -8.60
N TRP A 17 0.49 -9.09 -8.54
CA TRP A 17 0.99 -8.22 -9.59
C TRP A 17 2.10 -7.38 -9.02
N PHE A 18 3.33 -7.62 -9.46
CA PHE A 18 4.52 -6.96 -8.95
C PHE A 18 5.10 -6.00 -9.98
N GLN A 19 5.31 -4.75 -9.58
CA GLN A 19 5.93 -3.74 -10.42
C GLN A 19 7.44 -3.71 -10.21
N TRP A 20 8.20 -3.75 -11.29
CA TRP A 20 9.65 -3.79 -11.24
C TRP A 20 10.31 -2.70 -12.12
N PRO A 21 11.42 -2.05 -11.68
CA PRO A 21 12.02 -2.14 -10.35
C PRO A 21 11.09 -1.58 -9.28
N PRO A 22 11.17 -2.06 -8.02
CA PRO A 22 10.32 -1.56 -6.95
C PRO A 22 10.71 -0.12 -6.58
N GLY A 23 9.75 0.63 -6.04
CA GLY A 23 9.96 2.02 -5.63
C GLY A 23 8.66 2.79 -5.49
N ARG A 24 8.78 4.06 -5.14
CA ARG A 24 7.64 4.99 -5.02
C ARG A 24 6.85 5.06 -6.32
N GLY A 25 5.52 5.06 -6.21
CA GLY A 25 4.61 5.09 -7.36
C GLY A 25 4.48 3.75 -8.09
N ARG A 26 5.05 2.67 -7.56
CA ARG A 26 5.03 1.32 -8.15
C ARG A 26 4.49 0.31 -7.15
N ALA A 27 3.25 0.54 -6.72
CA ALA A 27 2.57 -0.36 -5.81
C ALA A 27 2.26 -1.71 -6.46
N ASN A 28 2.20 -2.75 -5.65
CA ASN A 28 1.74 -4.07 -6.04
C ASN A 28 0.20 -4.16 -5.91
N ALA A 29 -0.38 -5.21 -6.51
CA ALA A 29 -1.78 -5.55 -6.35
C ALA A 29 -1.96 -7.07 -6.20
N GLY A 30 -3.12 -7.48 -5.68
CA GLY A 30 -3.48 -8.87 -5.51
C GLY A 30 -4.76 -9.24 -6.23
N VAL A 31 -4.86 -10.52 -6.60
CA VAL A 31 -6.06 -11.12 -7.21
C VAL A 31 -6.39 -12.40 -6.47
N ILE A 32 -7.59 -12.49 -5.93
CA ILE A 32 -8.09 -13.67 -5.23
C ILE A 32 -9.35 -14.14 -5.96
N VAL A 33 -9.34 -15.40 -6.40
CA VAL A 33 -10.42 -16.00 -7.19
C VAL A 33 -11.27 -16.88 -6.28
N ASP A 34 -12.52 -16.47 -6.09
CA ASP A 34 -13.54 -17.23 -5.40
C ASP A 34 -14.59 -17.79 -6.39
N PRO A 35 -15.42 -18.76 -6.00
CA PRO A 35 -16.46 -19.32 -6.90
C PRO A 35 -17.46 -18.30 -7.43
N ASP A 36 -17.69 -17.18 -6.72
CA ASP A 36 -18.63 -16.13 -7.10
C ASP A 36 -17.99 -14.98 -7.89
N GLY A 37 -16.65 -14.98 -8.05
CA GLY A 37 -15.93 -13.95 -8.78
C GLY A 37 -14.60 -13.56 -8.12
N ILE A 38 -14.03 -12.47 -8.57
CA ILE A 38 -12.71 -12.00 -8.19
C ILE A 38 -12.81 -10.93 -7.10
N THR A 39 -11.93 -11.03 -6.11
CA THR A 39 -11.57 -9.96 -5.17
C THR A 39 -10.20 -9.43 -5.54
N LEU A 40 -10.10 -8.13 -5.81
CA LEU A 40 -8.82 -7.43 -5.97
C LEU A 40 -8.36 -6.89 -4.62
N VAL A 41 -7.05 -6.89 -4.41
CA VAL A 41 -6.40 -6.12 -3.33
C VAL A 41 -5.59 -5.03 -3.99
N ASP A 42 -6.03 -3.79 -3.83
CA ASP A 42 -5.53 -2.60 -4.49
C ASP A 42 -5.70 -2.59 -6.03
N THR A 43 -5.49 -1.42 -6.65
CA THR A 43 -5.83 -1.21 -8.07
C THR A 43 -4.76 -0.48 -8.86
N LEU A 44 -3.59 -0.24 -8.28
CA LEU A 44 -2.50 0.51 -8.89
C LEU A 44 -2.85 2.00 -9.12
N MET A 45 -1.94 2.76 -9.71
CA MET A 45 -2.01 4.22 -9.72
C MET A 45 -2.57 4.79 -11.02
N THR A 46 -1.91 4.56 -12.15
CA THR A 46 -2.21 5.20 -13.43
C THR A 46 -2.64 4.21 -14.50
N PRO A 47 -3.25 4.67 -15.61
CA PRO A 47 -3.66 3.81 -16.74
C PRO A 47 -2.52 2.94 -17.29
N GLU A 48 -1.31 3.46 -17.35
CA GLU A 48 -0.14 2.70 -17.80
C GLU A 48 0.12 1.47 -16.92
N GLN A 49 -0.14 1.58 -15.62
CA GLN A 49 0.05 0.50 -14.66
C GLN A 49 -1.17 -0.44 -14.60
N TRP A 50 -2.38 0.11 -14.44
CA TRP A 50 -3.56 -0.74 -14.23
C TRP A 50 -4.16 -1.31 -15.52
N ALA A 51 -3.90 -0.75 -16.72
CA ALA A 51 -4.49 -1.32 -17.93
C ALA A 51 -3.95 -2.73 -18.26
N PRO A 52 -2.62 -3.00 -18.21
CA PRO A 52 -2.13 -4.36 -18.39
C PRO A 52 -2.59 -5.30 -17.26
N PHE A 53 -2.63 -4.84 -16.02
CA PHE A 53 -3.18 -5.60 -14.89
C PHE A 53 -4.64 -5.99 -15.11
N ALA A 54 -5.49 -5.02 -15.51
CA ALA A 54 -6.89 -5.28 -15.79
C ALA A 54 -7.07 -6.27 -16.96
N GLY A 55 -6.22 -6.22 -17.97
CA GLY A 55 -6.23 -7.17 -19.07
C GLY A 55 -5.99 -8.61 -18.61
N GLU A 56 -4.98 -8.83 -17.77
CA GLU A 56 -4.69 -10.17 -17.20
C GLU A 56 -5.83 -10.64 -16.27
N VAL A 57 -6.43 -9.73 -15.49
CA VAL A 57 -7.60 -10.05 -14.65
C VAL A 57 -8.80 -10.47 -15.51
N GLU A 58 -9.05 -9.80 -16.64
CA GLU A 58 -10.12 -10.13 -17.58
C GLU A 58 -9.92 -11.51 -18.23
N GLU A 59 -8.67 -11.92 -18.50
CA GLU A 59 -8.34 -13.25 -19.05
C GLU A 59 -8.75 -14.41 -18.10
N ILE A 60 -8.92 -14.17 -16.80
CA ILE A 60 -9.44 -15.17 -15.85
C ILE A 60 -10.90 -15.56 -16.19
N GLY A 61 -11.64 -14.67 -16.83
CA GLY A 61 -13.02 -14.92 -17.30
C GLY A 61 -14.09 -14.90 -16.21
N LEU A 62 -13.78 -14.40 -15.01
CA LEU A 62 -14.73 -14.20 -13.91
C LEU A 62 -14.94 -12.71 -13.64
N PRO A 63 -16.14 -12.31 -13.15
CA PRO A 63 -16.39 -10.92 -12.84
C PRO A 63 -15.60 -10.45 -11.61
N VAL A 64 -15.01 -9.24 -11.67
CA VAL A 64 -14.49 -8.57 -10.48
C VAL A 64 -15.68 -8.09 -9.65
N ARG A 65 -15.85 -8.68 -8.49
CA ARG A 65 -16.95 -8.40 -7.55
C ARG A 65 -16.56 -7.41 -6.46
N ARG A 66 -15.30 -7.46 -6.02
CA ARG A 66 -14.81 -6.74 -4.84
C ARG A 66 -13.45 -6.17 -5.11
N THR A 67 -13.20 -5.03 -4.51
CA THR A 67 -11.87 -4.43 -4.37
C THR A 67 -11.68 -4.08 -2.92
N VAL A 68 -10.61 -4.58 -2.30
CA VAL A 68 -10.16 -4.18 -0.96
C VAL A 68 -9.06 -3.17 -1.13
N LEU A 69 -9.22 -1.97 -0.61
CA LEU A 69 -8.20 -0.93 -0.62
C LEU A 69 -7.43 -0.96 0.69
N THR A 70 -6.13 -1.24 0.61
CA THR A 70 -5.26 -1.23 1.79
C THR A 70 -4.96 0.18 2.27
N SER A 71 -5.06 1.17 1.35
CA SER A 71 -4.89 2.60 1.62
C SER A 71 -5.71 3.43 0.63
N SER A 72 -6.02 4.68 0.98
CA SER A 72 -6.59 5.67 0.07
C SER A 72 -5.56 6.38 -0.80
N SER A 73 -4.27 6.13 -0.62
CA SER A 73 -3.22 6.70 -1.49
C SER A 73 -3.46 6.30 -2.93
N VAL A 74 -3.22 7.24 -3.86
CA VAL A 74 -3.47 7.03 -5.29
C VAL A 74 -2.73 5.82 -5.87
N GLU A 75 -1.58 5.45 -5.29
CA GLU A 75 -0.82 4.25 -5.67
C GLU A 75 -1.61 2.96 -5.54
N PHE A 76 -2.56 2.91 -4.60
CA PHE A 76 -3.39 1.75 -4.30
C PHE A 76 -4.82 1.88 -4.84
N ALA A 77 -5.33 3.11 -4.96
CA ALA A 77 -6.74 3.38 -5.27
C ALA A 77 -6.97 3.95 -6.68
N GLY A 78 -5.92 4.35 -7.41
CA GLY A 78 -6.04 5.10 -8.68
C GLY A 78 -6.82 4.36 -9.77
N GLY A 79 -6.70 3.04 -9.83
CA GLY A 79 -7.40 2.21 -10.82
C GLY A 79 -8.85 1.83 -10.45
N THR A 80 -9.42 2.32 -9.35
CA THR A 80 -10.79 1.96 -8.92
C THR A 80 -11.84 2.27 -9.97
N GLY A 81 -11.67 3.33 -10.75
CA GLY A 81 -12.56 3.69 -11.86
C GLY A 81 -12.60 2.68 -13.00
N ARG A 82 -11.55 1.88 -13.19
CA ARG A 82 -11.48 0.81 -14.19
C ARG A 82 -12.43 -0.35 -13.85
N PHE A 83 -12.58 -0.67 -12.56
CA PHE A 83 -13.38 -1.80 -12.09
C PHE A 83 -14.79 -1.33 -11.65
N LYS A 84 -15.57 -0.76 -12.59
CA LYS A 84 -16.82 -0.02 -12.31
C LYS A 84 -17.89 -0.83 -11.59
N LEU A 85 -17.93 -2.15 -11.74
CA LEU A 85 -18.95 -3.03 -11.15
C LEU A 85 -18.52 -3.64 -9.81
N ALA A 86 -17.27 -3.47 -9.40
CA ALA A 86 -16.78 -3.98 -8.13
C ALA A 86 -17.30 -3.15 -6.96
N ALA A 87 -17.70 -3.81 -5.88
CA ALA A 87 -17.88 -3.17 -4.58
C ALA A 87 -16.51 -2.80 -4.01
N ILE A 88 -16.37 -1.59 -3.46
CA ILE A 88 -15.10 -1.10 -2.91
C ILE A 88 -15.19 -1.14 -1.38
N TYR A 89 -14.30 -1.92 -0.78
CA TYR A 89 -14.11 -2.04 0.66
C TYR A 89 -12.89 -1.20 1.06
N GLY A 90 -13.08 -0.28 1.99
CA GLY A 90 -12.02 0.61 2.47
C GLY A 90 -12.24 0.98 3.94
N SER A 91 -11.21 1.52 4.60
CA SER A 91 -11.33 2.08 5.95
C SER A 91 -12.23 3.31 5.99
N ALA A 92 -12.62 3.77 7.18
CA ALA A 92 -13.37 5.02 7.32
C ALA A 92 -12.55 6.21 6.80
N GLN A 93 -11.24 6.23 7.05
CA GLN A 93 -10.35 7.25 6.50
C GLN A 93 -10.31 7.19 4.97
N ALA A 94 -10.23 6.00 4.37
CA ALA A 94 -10.26 5.86 2.91
C ALA A 94 -11.58 6.36 2.31
N SER A 95 -12.70 6.12 2.98
CA SER A 95 -14.01 6.66 2.56
C SER A 95 -14.01 8.18 2.53
N LEU A 96 -13.52 8.83 3.59
CA LEU A 96 -13.43 10.29 3.66
C LEU A 96 -12.52 10.89 2.57
N HIS A 97 -11.40 10.25 2.30
CA HIS A 97 -10.44 10.74 1.29
C HIS A 97 -10.97 10.57 -0.14
N LEU A 98 -11.55 9.42 -0.45
CA LEU A 98 -12.03 9.12 -1.82
C LEU A 98 -13.38 9.78 -2.15
N ASP A 99 -14.09 10.33 -1.17
CA ASP A 99 -15.24 11.22 -1.39
C ASP A 99 -14.83 12.63 -1.85
N GLN A 100 -13.55 13.01 -1.67
CA GLN A 100 -13.03 14.28 -2.13
C GLN A 100 -12.62 14.19 -3.61
N PRO A 101 -12.73 15.30 -4.36
CA PRO A 101 -12.18 15.36 -5.71
C PRO A 101 -10.68 15.03 -5.72
N PRO A 102 -10.19 14.33 -6.75
CA PRO A 102 -8.77 14.03 -6.90
C PRO A 102 -7.91 15.31 -6.87
N ASN A 103 -6.87 15.33 -6.06
CA ASN A 103 -5.89 16.40 -6.04
C ASN A 103 -4.78 16.13 -7.05
N LEU A 104 -5.07 16.36 -8.34
CA LEU A 104 -4.16 16.06 -9.45
C LEU A 104 -2.84 16.81 -9.33
N GLU A 105 -2.85 18.06 -8.87
CA GLU A 105 -1.65 18.87 -8.70
C GLU A 105 -0.69 18.24 -7.68
N SER A 106 -1.21 17.83 -6.53
CA SER A 106 -0.41 17.10 -5.53
C SER A 106 0.11 15.77 -6.05
N TRP A 107 -0.71 15.02 -6.78
CA TRP A 107 -0.26 13.74 -7.34
C TRP A 107 0.84 13.94 -8.38
N GLN A 108 0.71 14.90 -9.28
CA GLN A 108 1.72 15.24 -10.29
C GLN A 108 3.04 15.70 -9.65
N ALA A 109 2.95 16.45 -8.56
CA ALA A 109 4.13 16.88 -7.82
C ALA A 109 4.84 15.71 -7.10
N LEU A 110 4.06 14.80 -6.49
CA LEU A 110 4.60 13.62 -5.80
C LEU A 110 5.18 12.57 -6.76
N TYR A 111 4.57 12.40 -7.94
CA TYR A 111 4.93 11.37 -8.92
C TYR A 111 5.17 11.99 -10.30
N PRO A 112 6.24 12.78 -10.47
CA PRO A 112 6.48 13.53 -11.70
C PRO A 112 6.70 12.64 -12.93
N GLU A 113 7.20 11.41 -12.74
CA GLU A 113 7.38 10.44 -13.83
C GLU A 113 6.04 9.94 -14.41
N GLN A 114 4.97 9.97 -13.62
CA GLN A 114 3.62 9.51 -13.98
C GLN A 114 2.64 10.67 -14.19
N ALA A 115 3.12 11.93 -14.18
CA ALA A 115 2.29 13.13 -14.13
C ALA A 115 1.22 13.20 -15.24
N GLU A 116 1.56 12.78 -16.46
CA GLU A 116 0.64 12.77 -17.60
C GLU A 116 -0.51 11.78 -17.41
N GLY A 117 -0.25 10.62 -16.79
CA GLY A 117 -1.23 9.57 -16.56
C GLY A 117 -2.35 9.97 -15.60
N PHE A 118 -2.11 10.94 -14.69
CA PHE A 118 -3.13 11.35 -13.73
C PHE A 118 -4.34 12.04 -14.35
N ALA A 119 -4.22 12.60 -15.56
CA ALA A 119 -5.35 13.20 -16.27
C ALA A 119 -6.50 12.19 -16.56
N GLU A 120 -6.18 10.91 -16.61
CA GLU A 120 -7.13 9.83 -16.89
C GLU A 120 -7.51 9.02 -15.64
N VAL A 121 -7.01 9.39 -14.45
CA VAL A 121 -7.32 8.69 -13.21
C VAL A 121 -8.69 9.14 -12.69
N GLU A 122 -9.60 8.19 -12.58
CA GLU A 122 -10.91 8.35 -11.96
C GLU A 122 -11.00 7.43 -10.74
N THR A 123 -10.93 8.00 -9.54
CA THR A 123 -11.18 7.23 -8.31
C THR A 123 -12.67 7.11 -8.05
N ARG A 124 -13.06 6.00 -7.41
CA ARG A 124 -14.44 5.77 -6.98
C ARG A 124 -14.53 5.83 -5.45
N PRO A 125 -15.64 6.31 -4.89
CA PRO A 125 -15.86 6.31 -3.44
C PRO A 125 -15.94 4.88 -2.90
N VAL A 126 -15.57 4.72 -1.63
CA VAL A 126 -15.76 3.47 -0.89
C VAL A 126 -17.26 3.18 -0.77
N SER A 127 -17.68 1.98 -1.17
CA SER A 127 -19.08 1.55 -1.06
C SER A 127 -19.39 0.78 0.21
N HIS A 128 -18.35 0.20 0.85
CA HIS A 128 -18.43 -0.58 2.08
C HIS A 128 -17.30 -0.18 3.03
N VAL A 129 -17.64 0.57 4.05
CA VAL A 129 -16.68 0.99 5.07
C VAL A 129 -16.46 -0.17 6.05
N VAL A 130 -15.19 -0.58 6.19
CA VAL A 130 -14.76 -1.63 7.12
C VAL A 130 -14.21 -0.96 8.37
N THR A 131 -14.91 -1.13 9.50
CA THR A 131 -14.54 -0.56 10.81
C THR A 131 -14.13 -1.62 11.84
N SER A 132 -14.20 -2.88 11.47
CA SER A 132 -13.76 -4.04 12.27
C SER A 132 -13.46 -5.20 11.33
N ASP A 133 -12.68 -6.15 11.80
CA ASP A 133 -12.33 -7.35 11.04
C ASP A 133 -13.59 -8.07 10.55
N VAL A 134 -13.57 -8.49 9.28
CA VAL A 134 -14.73 -9.12 8.63
C VAL A 134 -14.29 -10.26 7.71
N GLN A 135 -15.01 -11.38 7.75
CA GLN A 135 -14.91 -12.42 6.74
C GLN A 135 -15.61 -11.95 5.48
N LEU A 136 -14.84 -11.56 4.47
CA LEU A 136 -15.36 -11.00 3.21
C LEU A 136 -15.90 -12.07 2.27
N THR A 137 -15.14 -13.16 2.13
CA THR A 137 -15.51 -14.36 1.37
C THR A 137 -15.11 -15.60 2.18
N PRO A 138 -15.50 -16.83 1.77
CA PRO A 138 -15.02 -18.03 2.45
C PRO A 138 -13.50 -18.17 2.53
N SER A 139 -12.76 -17.57 1.60
CA SER A 139 -11.29 -17.65 1.53
C SER A 139 -10.57 -16.44 2.10
N THR A 140 -11.25 -15.28 2.23
CA THR A 140 -10.60 -13.99 2.48
C THR A 140 -11.23 -13.26 3.66
N ALA A 141 -10.42 -13.00 4.69
CA ALA A 141 -10.74 -12.05 5.76
C ALA A 141 -10.11 -10.69 5.46
N VAL A 142 -10.82 -9.60 5.75
CA VAL A 142 -10.31 -8.22 5.72
C VAL A 142 -10.17 -7.75 7.15
N LEU A 143 -8.96 -7.35 7.52
CA LEU A 143 -8.62 -6.95 8.87
C LEU A 143 -8.30 -5.46 8.91
N THR A 144 -8.77 -4.80 9.96
CA THR A 144 -8.45 -3.40 10.24
C THR A 144 -7.08 -3.28 10.88
N THR A 145 -6.34 -2.26 10.50
CA THR A 145 -4.98 -1.97 10.97
C THR A 145 -4.73 -0.48 10.89
N GLY A 146 -3.56 -0.03 11.34
CA GLY A 146 -3.11 1.34 11.21
C GLY A 146 -1.60 1.41 11.21
N GLY A 147 -1.03 2.45 10.62
CA GLY A 147 0.43 2.59 10.56
C GLY A 147 0.87 3.52 9.45
N GLN A 148 0.75 3.13 8.22
CA GLN A 148 1.04 3.98 7.06
C GLN A 148 0.10 5.21 7.03
N MET A 149 -1.16 4.98 7.39
CA MET A 149 -2.16 5.99 7.74
C MET A 149 -2.74 5.68 9.12
N SER A 150 -3.65 6.52 9.64
CA SER A 150 -4.37 6.22 10.89
C SER A 150 -5.23 4.97 10.78
N GLU A 151 -5.74 4.68 9.59
CA GLU A 151 -6.54 3.48 9.29
C GLU A 151 -6.13 2.91 7.94
N ASN A 152 -5.73 1.64 7.96
CA ASN A 152 -5.44 0.82 6.79
C ASN A 152 -6.26 -0.48 6.85
N LEU A 153 -6.30 -1.22 5.76
CA LEU A 153 -6.81 -2.59 5.72
C LEU A 153 -5.72 -3.53 5.21
N VAL A 154 -5.82 -4.79 5.61
CA VAL A 154 -5.05 -5.89 5.02
C VAL A 154 -6.00 -7.04 4.67
N ALA A 155 -5.63 -7.88 3.70
CA ALA A 155 -6.43 -9.02 3.31
C ALA A 155 -5.69 -10.33 3.62
N LEU A 156 -6.28 -11.16 4.49
CA LEU A 156 -5.75 -12.46 4.87
C LEU A 156 -6.43 -13.55 4.05
N VAL A 157 -5.65 -14.37 3.33
CA VAL A 157 -6.10 -15.56 2.62
C VAL A 157 -5.66 -16.78 3.43
N GLU A 158 -6.52 -17.21 4.34
CA GLU A 158 -6.19 -18.24 5.34
C GLU A 158 -5.73 -19.55 4.70
N GLY A 159 -6.46 -20.03 3.69
CA GLY A 159 -6.14 -21.29 3.00
C GLY A 159 -4.79 -21.27 2.27
N ALA A 160 -4.30 -20.09 1.88
CA ALA A 160 -3.00 -19.89 1.27
C ALA A 160 -1.90 -19.50 2.27
N HIS A 161 -2.24 -19.35 3.56
CA HIS A 161 -1.33 -18.83 4.58
C HIS A 161 -0.64 -17.53 4.16
N MET A 162 -1.38 -16.61 3.54
CA MET A 162 -0.86 -15.43 2.87
C MET A 162 -1.59 -14.17 3.33
N LEU A 163 -0.81 -13.11 3.62
CA LEU A 163 -1.30 -11.79 3.95
C LEU A 163 -0.96 -10.82 2.82
N PHE A 164 -1.96 -10.26 2.16
CA PHE A 164 -1.81 -9.07 1.35
C PHE A 164 -1.79 -7.86 2.29
N ALA A 165 -0.59 -7.44 2.65
CA ALA A 165 -0.38 -6.34 3.57
C ALA A 165 -0.48 -4.96 2.89
N GLY A 166 -0.35 -4.90 1.55
CA GLY A 166 -0.48 -3.67 0.79
C GLY A 166 0.35 -2.53 1.40
N ALA A 167 -0.26 -1.37 1.59
CA ALA A 167 0.39 -0.17 2.12
C ALA A 167 1.10 -0.35 3.47
N MET A 168 0.77 -1.40 4.23
CA MET A 168 1.40 -1.68 5.52
C MET A 168 2.82 -2.25 5.40
N CYS A 169 3.20 -2.80 4.25
CA CYS A 169 4.52 -3.39 4.06
C CYS A 169 5.20 -2.92 2.78
N SER A 170 6.51 -2.64 2.90
CA SER A 170 7.40 -2.29 1.80
C SER A 170 8.71 -3.06 2.00
N PHE A 171 9.08 -3.92 1.05
CA PHE A 171 10.27 -4.76 1.16
C PHE A 171 11.31 -4.36 0.11
N GLY A 172 12.51 -4.02 0.57
CA GLY A 172 13.56 -3.45 -0.29
C GLY A 172 13.26 -2.02 -0.78
N VAL A 173 12.24 -1.37 -0.21
CA VAL A 173 11.85 0.02 -0.47
C VAL A 173 11.61 0.71 0.88
N THR A 174 12.13 1.89 1.05
CA THR A 174 11.93 2.68 2.27
C THR A 174 10.45 3.07 2.39
N PRO A 175 9.74 2.63 3.43
CA PRO A 175 8.33 2.99 3.62
C PRO A 175 8.18 4.50 3.77
N LEU A 176 7.02 5.04 3.41
CA LEU A 176 6.71 6.46 3.52
C LEU A 176 5.62 6.71 4.57
N CYS A 177 6.02 7.25 5.73
CA CYS A 177 5.14 7.53 6.87
C CYS A 177 4.98 9.03 7.10
N TRP A 178 4.19 9.71 6.29
CA TRP A 178 3.97 11.15 6.47
C TRP A 178 2.61 11.52 7.10
N GLN A 179 1.65 10.60 7.06
CA GLN A 179 0.31 10.75 7.68
C GLN A 179 0.10 9.82 8.86
N GLY A 180 0.86 8.72 8.93
CA GLY A 180 0.76 7.73 9.99
C GLY A 180 1.56 8.07 11.23
N ASP A 181 1.76 7.04 12.05
CA ASP A 181 2.59 7.06 13.26
C ASP A 181 3.67 5.97 13.14
N PRO A 182 4.95 6.33 12.96
CA PRO A 182 6.03 5.34 12.84
C PRO A 182 6.14 4.39 14.04
N ALA A 183 5.86 4.87 15.26
CA ALA A 183 5.90 4.04 16.47
C ALA A 183 4.73 3.04 16.49
N GLY A 184 3.51 3.53 16.33
CA GLY A 184 2.32 2.68 16.26
C GLY A 184 2.37 1.71 15.08
N TRP A 185 2.92 2.13 13.94
CA TRP A 185 3.13 1.24 12.80
C TRP A 185 4.09 0.10 13.13
N ALA A 186 5.22 0.40 13.77
CA ALA A 186 6.17 -0.63 14.19
C ALA A 186 5.54 -1.64 15.16
N ASP A 187 4.66 -1.20 16.07
CA ASP A 187 3.95 -2.09 16.99
C ASP A 187 2.89 -2.94 16.26
N GLU A 188 2.20 -2.37 15.29
CA GLU A 188 1.20 -3.08 14.51
C GLU A 188 1.81 -4.20 13.63
N LEU A 189 3.05 -4.02 13.16
CA LEU A 189 3.76 -5.05 12.42
C LEU A 189 4.01 -6.31 13.28
N ASP A 190 4.07 -6.22 14.62
CA ASP A 190 4.11 -7.41 15.49
C ASP A 190 2.87 -8.28 15.32
N ARG A 191 1.69 -7.67 15.29
CA ARG A 191 0.42 -8.37 15.07
C ARG A 191 0.34 -8.98 13.67
N LEU A 192 0.76 -8.23 12.65
CA LEU A 192 0.73 -8.73 11.27
C LEU A 192 1.66 -9.94 11.06
N ALA A 193 2.80 -9.99 11.77
CA ALA A 193 3.76 -11.10 11.71
C ALA A 193 3.18 -12.44 12.21
N GLU A 194 2.12 -12.39 13.04
CA GLU A 194 1.47 -13.58 13.57
C GLU A 194 0.38 -14.15 12.66
N LEU A 195 -0.06 -13.38 11.63
CA LEU A 195 -1.19 -13.74 10.79
C LEU A 195 -0.84 -14.75 9.70
N ALA A 196 0.30 -14.59 9.05
CA ALA A 196 0.71 -15.46 7.95
C ALA A 196 2.23 -15.45 7.73
N PRO A 197 2.82 -16.58 7.31
CA PRO A 197 4.25 -16.65 7.00
C PRO A 197 4.63 -16.01 5.66
N ILE A 198 3.67 -15.85 4.74
CA ILE A 198 3.87 -15.24 3.41
C ILE A 198 3.20 -13.89 3.39
N ILE A 199 3.96 -12.86 3.04
CA ILE A 199 3.48 -11.47 3.02
C ILE A 199 3.66 -10.88 1.63
N VAL A 200 2.56 -10.39 1.06
CA VAL A 200 2.55 -9.62 -0.18
C VAL A 200 2.54 -8.15 0.18
N PRO A 201 3.67 -7.44 0.02
CA PRO A 201 3.75 -6.03 0.38
C PRO A 201 3.12 -5.13 -0.68
N GLY A 202 2.87 -3.88 -0.33
CA GLY A 202 2.48 -2.84 -1.29
C GLY A 202 3.60 -2.44 -2.22
N HIS A 203 4.85 -2.55 -1.79
CA HIS A 203 6.02 -2.27 -2.62
C HIS A 203 7.10 -3.33 -2.42
N GLY A 204 7.75 -3.70 -3.52
CA GLY A 204 8.85 -4.66 -3.49
C GLY A 204 8.42 -6.12 -3.69
N PRO A 205 9.33 -7.06 -3.53
CA PRO A 205 9.07 -8.48 -3.73
C PRO A 205 8.18 -9.06 -2.63
N ILE A 206 7.56 -10.21 -2.92
CA ILE A 206 6.96 -11.04 -1.88
C ILE A 206 8.01 -11.41 -0.84
N GLY A 207 7.62 -11.43 0.42
CA GLY A 207 8.52 -11.72 1.52
C GLY A 207 7.84 -12.48 2.65
N GLY A 208 8.43 -12.40 3.83
CA GLY A 208 7.95 -13.09 5.00
C GLY A 208 8.15 -12.28 6.28
N VAL A 209 8.11 -12.98 7.41
CA VAL A 209 8.21 -12.37 8.73
C VAL A 209 9.55 -11.65 8.95
N GLU A 210 10.65 -12.15 8.37
CA GLU A 210 11.97 -11.51 8.48
C GLU A 210 11.97 -10.11 7.81
N ASP A 211 11.44 -10.01 6.58
CA ASP A 211 11.35 -8.72 5.86
C ASP A 211 10.48 -7.72 6.63
N LEU A 212 9.40 -8.22 7.24
CA LEU A 212 8.52 -7.41 8.08
C LEU A 212 9.26 -6.93 9.35
N ARG A 213 10.10 -7.80 9.96
CA ARG A 213 10.95 -7.42 11.11
C ARG A 213 12.00 -6.38 10.75
N ASP A 214 12.57 -6.44 9.55
CA ASP A 214 13.48 -5.42 9.06
C ASP A 214 12.78 -4.06 8.92
N GLN A 215 11.57 -4.02 8.36
CA GLN A 215 10.76 -2.80 8.30
C GLN A 215 10.41 -2.27 9.70
N GLN A 216 10.04 -3.15 10.63
CA GLN A 216 9.76 -2.79 12.01
C GLN A 216 10.98 -2.16 12.69
N ALA A 217 12.15 -2.79 12.54
CA ALA A 217 13.41 -2.27 13.10
C ALA A 217 13.77 -0.90 12.51
N TYR A 218 13.55 -0.69 11.22
CA TYR A 218 13.72 0.59 10.55
C TYR A 218 12.81 1.68 11.15
N LEU A 219 11.51 1.40 11.30
CA LEU A 219 10.56 2.38 11.87
C LEU A 219 10.94 2.74 13.32
N ARG A 220 11.35 1.75 14.12
CA ARG A 220 11.87 1.98 15.48
C ARG A 220 13.14 2.82 15.48
N ALA A 221 14.02 2.62 14.49
CA ALA A 221 15.23 3.46 14.32
C ALA A 221 14.85 4.91 13.97
N CYS A 222 13.85 5.14 13.12
CA CYS A 222 13.35 6.48 12.83
C CYS A 222 12.83 7.20 14.08
N VAL A 223 12.10 6.51 14.94
CA VAL A 223 11.62 7.03 16.23
C VAL A 223 12.81 7.36 17.16
N ALA A 224 13.81 6.48 17.23
CA ALA A 224 14.98 6.67 18.08
C ALA A 224 15.91 7.81 17.60
N ALA A 225 15.85 8.18 16.33
CA ALA A 225 16.66 9.24 15.72
C ALA A 225 16.29 10.67 16.17
N ARG A 226 15.13 10.86 16.80
CA ARG A 226 14.72 12.14 17.43
C ARG A 226 14.93 13.35 16.53
N GLY A 227 14.43 13.30 15.30
CA GLY A 227 14.49 14.39 14.34
C GLY A 227 15.80 14.51 13.55
N ASP A 228 16.82 13.72 13.86
CA ASP A 228 18.11 13.74 13.16
C ASP A 228 18.32 12.46 12.32
N PRO A 229 18.02 12.48 11.01
CA PRO A 229 18.16 11.30 10.15
C PRO A 229 19.62 10.82 10.01
N SER A 230 20.61 11.65 10.33
CA SER A 230 22.03 11.26 10.28
C SER A 230 22.40 10.26 11.38
N THR A 231 21.54 10.09 12.38
CA THR A 231 21.74 9.16 13.50
C THR A 231 21.11 7.79 13.26
N LEU A 232 20.47 7.56 12.10
CA LEU A 232 19.96 6.24 11.74
C LEU A 232 21.11 5.23 11.72
N PRO A 233 21.01 4.13 12.48
CA PRO A 233 22.05 3.11 12.50
C PRO A 233 22.11 2.36 11.17
N PRO A 234 23.26 1.78 10.81
CA PRO A 234 23.35 0.86 9.69
C PRO A 234 22.40 -0.34 9.87
N GLY A 235 21.79 -0.78 8.75
CA GLY A 235 20.87 -1.89 8.79
C GLY A 235 20.51 -2.41 7.39
N PRO A 236 19.60 -3.40 7.29
CA PRO A 236 19.13 -3.89 5.99
C PRO A 236 18.61 -2.80 5.06
N TRP A 237 18.04 -1.76 5.63
CA TRP A 237 17.54 -0.58 4.92
C TRP A 237 18.58 0.22 4.16
N ASP A 238 19.89 0.06 4.41
CA ASP A 238 20.94 0.75 3.67
C ASP A 238 20.94 0.42 2.18
N LEU A 239 20.34 -0.72 1.81
CA LEU A 239 20.21 -1.19 0.43
C LEU A 239 18.81 -0.94 -0.17
N TRP A 240 17.88 -0.37 0.57
CA TRP A 240 16.52 -0.12 0.08
C TRP A 240 16.47 1.05 -0.91
N ALA A 241 15.51 1.01 -1.82
CA ALA A 241 15.20 2.15 -2.68
C ALA A 241 14.53 3.30 -1.87
N ASP A 242 14.47 4.47 -2.47
CA ASP A 242 13.75 5.65 -1.96
C ASP A 242 14.21 6.11 -0.56
N ARG A 243 15.54 6.13 -0.34
CA ARG A 243 16.13 6.55 0.94
C ARG A 243 15.88 8.02 1.30
N GLU A 244 15.42 8.83 0.37
CA GLU A 244 14.92 10.19 0.64
C GLU A 244 13.73 10.22 1.60
N HIS A 245 13.02 9.09 1.79
CA HIS A 245 11.96 8.97 2.79
C HIS A 245 12.47 8.96 4.23
N ASP A 246 13.76 8.70 4.48
CA ASP A 246 14.33 8.68 5.82
C ASP A 246 14.08 9.98 6.58
N VAL A 247 14.36 11.11 5.93
CA VAL A 247 14.17 12.42 6.56
C VAL A 247 12.69 12.67 6.88
N ILE A 248 11.78 12.22 6.03
CA ILE A 248 10.34 12.38 6.24
C ILE A 248 9.88 11.55 7.44
N ASN A 249 10.30 10.28 7.51
CA ASN A 249 9.92 9.36 8.56
C ASN A 249 10.46 9.79 9.92
N VAL A 250 11.71 10.28 9.97
CA VAL A 250 12.34 10.78 11.18
C VAL A 250 11.70 12.10 11.64
N GLU A 251 11.45 13.06 10.73
CA GLU A 251 10.70 14.28 11.04
C GLU A 251 9.29 13.96 11.57
N ARG A 252 8.58 13.02 10.92
CA ARG A 252 7.24 12.62 11.34
C ARG A 252 7.22 12.06 12.75
N ALA A 253 8.16 11.18 13.10
CA ALA A 253 8.29 10.62 14.43
C ALA A 253 8.53 11.71 15.49
N GLU A 254 9.40 12.67 15.22
CA GLU A 254 9.73 13.78 16.13
C GLU A 254 8.54 14.73 16.31
N MET A 255 7.85 15.09 15.21
CA MET A 255 6.65 15.93 15.27
C MET A 255 5.59 15.33 16.17
N LEU A 256 5.31 14.03 16.01
CA LEU A 256 4.32 13.32 16.83
C LEU A 256 4.75 13.24 18.31
N ALA A 257 6.04 13.05 18.60
CA ALA A 257 6.56 13.06 19.96
C ALA A 257 6.34 14.41 20.66
N HIS A 258 6.21 15.50 19.90
CA HIS A 258 5.89 16.85 20.40
C HIS A 258 4.39 17.21 20.25
N GLY A 259 3.53 16.27 19.87
CA GLY A 259 2.09 16.47 19.70
C GLY A 259 1.70 17.21 18.43
N ASP A 260 2.63 17.36 17.46
CA ASP A 260 2.35 17.94 16.15
C ASP A 260 1.96 16.84 15.15
N SER A 261 0.70 16.87 14.72
CA SER A 261 0.14 15.95 13.72
C SER A 261 0.17 16.51 12.29
N GLY A 262 0.83 17.64 12.06
CA GLY A 262 0.97 18.27 10.74
C GLY A 262 1.75 17.44 9.72
N ILE A 263 1.87 17.96 8.51
CA ILE A 263 2.67 17.33 7.44
C ILE A 263 4.15 17.67 7.65
N PRO A 264 5.06 16.68 7.63
CA PRO A 264 6.49 16.95 7.75
C PRO A 264 6.98 17.97 6.69
N PRO A 265 7.78 18.96 7.07
CA PRO A 265 8.35 19.93 6.12
C PRO A 265 9.12 19.30 4.96
N SER A 266 9.82 18.19 5.21
CA SER A 266 10.49 17.42 4.15
C SER A 266 9.50 16.81 3.15
N MET A 267 8.33 16.38 3.61
CA MET A 267 7.27 15.91 2.72
C MET A 267 6.71 17.03 1.84
N LEU A 268 6.51 18.23 2.40
CA LEU A 268 6.07 19.40 1.62
C LEU A 268 7.11 19.76 0.54
N ARG A 269 8.41 19.69 0.87
CA ARG A 269 9.50 19.90 -0.11
C ARG A 269 9.46 18.82 -1.21
N LEU A 270 9.28 17.55 -0.85
CA LEU A 270 9.17 16.45 -1.82
C LEU A 270 7.97 16.65 -2.76
N ALA A 271 6.87 17.17 -2.24
CA ALA A 271 5.66 17.49 -3.01
C ALA A 271 5.72 18.82 -3.76
N GLY A 272 6.84 19.57 -3.70
CA GLY A 272 6.95 20.89 -4.33
C GLY A 272 6.03 21.97 -3.75
N LEU A 273 5.59 21.81 -2.50
CA LEU A 273 4.65 22.69 -1.79
C LEU A 273 5.34 23.59 -0.74
N ALA A 274 6.66 23.55 -0.62
CA ALA A 274 7.48 24.35 0.31
C ALA A 274 8.66 25.01 -0.39
#